data_4fd97fde8b46b1b5f59a2ac5886b141f
#
_entry.id   4fd97fde8b46b1b5f59a2ac5886b141f
#
_cell.length_a   1.000
_cell.length_b   1.000
_cell.length_c   1.000
_cell.angle_alpha   90.00
_cell.angle_beta   90.00
_cell.angle_gamma   90.00
#
_symmetry.space_group_name_H-M   'P 1'
#
loop_
_entity.id
_entity.type
_entity.pdbx_description
1 polymer ?
#
loop_
_entity_poly.entity_id
_entity_poly.type
_entity_poly.pdbx_seq_one_letter_code
_entity_poly.pdbx_strand_id
1 'polypeptide(L)'
;EMCIRDRENIPVDGIILEGSSAVNEAALTGESVPVNKAVELLTGDAIPLGDRKNMCYMGSTVVYGRGKAVITATGMDTEMGKIAGLLLRQTQGETPLQRKMGEVSKVLSLVCVGVCAVMFGVGLLQGKDMLGMFLTAVSLAVAAIPEGLPAIVTIVLALGVQRMAARGAIVKKLPAVETLGCASVICSDKTGTLT
;
A
#
# COMPACT_ATOMS: atom_id res chain seq x y z
N GLU A 1 -7.64 28.84 19.33
CA GLU A 1 -6.94 29.70 18.39
C GLU A 1 -5.51 29.21 18.20
N MET A 2 -5.01 29.34 16.99
CA MET A 2 -3.63 28.97 16.61
C MET A 2 -2.97 30.22 16.02
N CYS A 3 -1.77 30.58 16.53
CA CYS A 3 -0.93 31.63 15.94
C CYS A 3 0.04 30.98 14.92
N ILE A 4 0.12 31.55 13.74
CA ILE A 4 0.97 31.10 12.64
C ILE A 4 2.08 32.14 12.43
N ARG A 5 3.34 31.74 12.41
CA ARG A 5 4.52 32.60 12.24
C ARG A 5 5.46 32.06 11.19
N ASP A 6 6.35 32.93 10.71
CA ASP A 6 7.40 32.58 9.75
C ASP A 6 8.18 31.34 10.14
N ARG A 7 8.38 30.43 9.17
CA ARG A 7 9.14 29.18 9.26
C ARG A 7 8.61 28.15 10.26
N GLU A 8 7.39 28.35 10.79
CA GLU A 8 6.73 27.35 11.63
C GLU A 8 5.95 26.34 10.77
N ASN A 9 5.90 25.12 11.26
CA ASN A 9 5.02 24.09 10.70
C ASN A 9 3.64 24.22 11.32
N ILE A 10 2.62 24.12 10.50
CA ILE A 10 1.23 24.16 10.92
C ILE A 10 0.86 22.80 11.52
N PRO A 11 0.50 22.73 12.82
CA PRO A 11 0.28 21.46 13.51
C PRO A 11 -1.12 20.87 13.34
N VAL A 12 -2.09 21.67 12.87
CA VAL A 12 -3.52 21.31 12.77
C VAL A 12 -4.18 22.05 11.61
N ASP A 13 -5.37 21.61 11.19
CA ASP A 13 -6.15 22.36 10.19
C ASP A 13 -6.91 23.51 10.84
N GLY A 14 -6.97 24.63 10.14
CA GLY A 14 -7.66 25.83 10.65
C GLY A 14 -8.13 26.78 9.57
N ILE A 15 -9.08 27.64 9.94
CA ILE A 15 -9.57 28.76 9.13
C ILE A 15 -8.91 30.04 9.60
N ILE A 16 -8.35 30.82 8.67
CA ILE A 16 -7.65 32.07 8.97
C ILE A 16 -8.66 33.14 9.34
N LEU A 17 -8.45 33.76 10.52
CA LEU A 17 -9.27 34.83 11.05
C LEU A 17 -8.62 36.21 10.86
N GLU A 18 -7.29 36.30 10.97
CA GLU A 18 -6.52 37.52 10.92
C GLU A 18 -5.17 37.28 10.24
N GLY A 19 -4.68 38.30 9.55
CA GLY A 19 -3.36 38.34 8.93
C GLY A 19 -3.32 37.77 7.53
N SER A 20 -2.10 37.72 6.98
CA SER A 20 -1.80 37.05 5.71
C SER A 20 -0.43 36.38 5.78
N SER A 21 -0.30 35.24 5.10
CA SER A 21 0.92 34.46 5.06
C SER A 21 1.04 33.72 3.75
N ALA A 22 2.27 33.41 3.34
CA ALA A 22 2.49 32.44 2.27
C ALA A 22 2.86 31.11 2.87
N VAL A 23 2.16 30.06 2.47
CA VAL A 23 2.27 28.72 3.03
C VAL A 23 2.64 27.75 1.92
N ASN A 24 3.67 26.94 2.17
CA ASN A 24 4.03 25.83 1.29
C ASN A 24 3.16 24.61 1.68
N GLU A 25 2.29 24.22 0.77
CA GLU A 25 1.36 23.09 0.91
C GLU A 25 1.74 21.91 -0.01
N ALA A 26 2.98 21.83 -0.47
CA ALA A 26 3.44 20.82 -1.43
C ALA A 26 3.16 19.37 -0.98
N ALA A 27 3.20 19.12 0.32
CA ALA A 27 2.91 17.79 0.87
C ALA A 27 1.44 17.35 0.68
N LEU A 28 0.52 18.32 0.49
CA LEU A 28 -0.91 18.05 0.36
C LEU A 28 -1.40 18.25 -1.08
N THR A 29 -0.92 19.29 -1.76
CA THR A 29 -1.36 19.68 -3.10
C THR A 29 -0.45 19.23 -4.22
N GLY A 30 0.81 18.83 -3.89
CA GLY A 30 1.86 18.55 -4.88
C GLY A 30 2.49 19.79 -5.53
N GLU A 31 2.00 20.99 -5.24
CA GLU A 31 2.50 22.23 -5.82
C GLU A 31 3.62 22.84 -4.96
N SER A 32 4.81 23.04 -5.56
CA SER A 32 5.98 23.57 -4.84
C SER A 32 5.92 25.10 -4.61
N VAL A 33 5.01 25.80 -5.30
CA VAL A 33 4.87 27.25 -5.17
C VAL A 33 4.06 27.58 -3.93
N PRO A 34 4.56 28.45 -3.03
CA PRO A 34 3.81 28.86 -1.85
C PRO A 34 2.51 29.55 -2.22
N VAL A 35 1.43 29.20 -1.53
CA VAL A 35 0.10 29.77 -1.70
C VAL A 35 -0.11 30.90 -0.70
N ASN A 36 -0.55 32.05 -1.19
CA ASN A 36 -0.93 33.17 -0.32
C ASN A 36 -2.25 32.87 0.38
N LYS A 37 -2.21 32.91 1.70
CA LYS A 37 -3.36 32.71 2.58
C LYS A 37 -3.81 34.02 3.18
N ALA A 38 -5.10 34.24 3.17
CA ALA A 38 -5.73 35.48 3.72
C ALA A 38 -7.14 35.17 4.23
N VAL A 39 -7.69 36.14 4.92
CA VAL A 39 -9.11 36.11 5.33
C VAL A 39 -9.96 36.37 4.08
N GLU A 40 -10.55 35.34 3.54
CA GLU A 40 -11.37 35.37 2.33
C GLU A 40 -12.65 34.54 2.52
N LEU A 41 -13.77 35.04 2.06
CA LEU A 41 -15.02 34.30 2.01
C LEU A 41 -15.03 33.48 0.71
N LEU A 42 -14.96 32.18 0.84
CA LEU A 42 -15.03 31.25 -0.30
C LEU A 42 -16.51 31.03 -0.65
N THR A 43 -16.86 31.26 -1.91
CA THR A 43 -18.20 31.04 -2.46
C THR A 43 -18.17 29.83 -3.39
N GLY A 44 -18.84 28.73 -3.01
CA GLY A 44 -18.93 27.50 -3.81
C GLY A 44 -19.05 26.25 -2.96
N ASP A 45 -19.78 25.23 -3.45
CA ASP A 45 -20.09 24.02 -2.67
C ASP A 45 -18.95 22.96 -2.66
N ALA A 46 -17.99 23.03 -3.59
CA ALA A 46 -16.91 22.05 -3.71
C ALA A 46 -15.60 22.69 -4.19
N ILE A 47 -14.95 23.47 -3.32
CA ILE A 47 -13.68 24.12 -3.63
C ILE A 47 -12.54 23.10 -3.38
N PRO A 48 -11.64 22.84 -4.36
CA PRO A 48 -10.47 22.00 -4.18
C PRO A 48 -9.58 22.48 -3.03
N LEU A 49 -8.87 21.59 -2.36
CA LEU A 49 -8.03 21.91 -1.19
C LEU A 49 -7.00 23.00 -1.49
N GLY A 50 -6.35 22.96 -2.65
CA GLY A 50 -5.34 23.95 -3.06
C GLY A 50 -5.89 25.36 -3.28
N ASP A 51 -7.19 25.49 -3.59
CA ASP A 51 -7.84 26.78 -3.86
C ASP A 51 -8.46 27.40 -2.61
N ARG A 52 -8.45 26.72 -1.47
CA ARG A 52 -8.97 27.22 -0.20
C ARG A 52 -7.97 28.18 0.46
N LYS A 53 -7.94 29.43 -0.02
CA LYS A 53 -7.01 30.47 0.45
C LYS A 53 -7.26 30.93 1.89
N ASN A 54 -8.42 30.65 2.45
CA ASN A 54 -8.77 30.95 3.82
C ASN A 54 -8.47 29.85 4.83
N MET A 55 -7.93 28.73 4.38
CA MET A 55 -7.58 27.58 5.23
C MET A 55 -6.08 27.33 5.26
N CYS A 56 -5.61 26.83 6.38
CA CYS A 56 -4.27 26.29 6.57
C CYS A 56 -4.37 24.82 7.01
N TYR A 57 -3.40 24.00 6.62
CA TYR A 57 -3.45 22.57 6.78
C TYR A 57 -2.26 22.04 7.57
N MET A 58 -2.50 20.98 8.35
CA MET A 58 -1.48 20.25 9.06
C MET A 58 -0.36 19.76 8.12
N GLY A 59 0.90 19.93 8.55
CA GLY A 59 2.08 19.50 7.79
C GLY A 59 2.56 20.51 6.75
N SER A 60 1.87 21.64 6.58
CA SER A 60 2.32 22.74 5.74
C SER A 60 3.29 23.64 6.49
N THR A 61 4.18 24.33 5.77
CA THR A 61 5.18 25.23 6.36
C THR A 61 4.91 26.67 5.95
N VAL A 62 4.92 27.58 6.92
CA VAL A 62 4.81 29.03 6.66
C VAL A 62 6.12 29.55 6.09
N VAL A 63 6.10 30.08 4.87
CA VAL A 63 7.30 30.63 4.21
C VAL A 63 7.58 32.06 4.71
N TYR A 64 6.54 32.88 4.77
CA TYR A 64 6.59 34.22 5.36
C TYR A 64 5.20 34.65 5.80
N GLY A 65 5.16 35.68 6.66
CA GLY A 65 3.95 36.28 7.15
C GLY A 65 3.51 35.72 8.51
N ARG A 66 2.39 36.21 8.99
CA ARG A 66 1.79 35.78 10.25
C ARG A 66 0.28 35.86 10.18
N GLY A 67 -0.36 35.04 10.98
CA GLY A 67 -1.81 35.05 11.06
C GLY A 67 -2.32 34.37 12.33
N LYS A 68 -3.62 34.52 12.57
CA LYS A 68 -4.34 33.70 13.56
C LYS A 68 -5.39 32.87 12.84
N ALA A 69 -5.54 31.64 13.26
CA ALA A 69 -6.53 30.73 12.73
C ALA A 69 -7.36 30.08 13.85
N VAL A 70 -8.61 29.80 13.55
CA VAL A 70 -9.44 28.91 14.36
C VAL A 70 -9.20 27.49 13.92
N ILE A 71 -8.94 26.61 14.87
CA ILE A 71 -8.72 25.17 14.65
C ILE A 71 -10.04 24.53 14.24
N THR A 72 -10.05 23.83 13.12
CA THR A 72 -11.23 23.15 12.59
C THR A 72 -11.13 21.64 12.70
N ALA A 73 -9.90 21.07 12.62
CA ALA A 73 -9.67 19.65 12.75
C ALA A 73 -8.29 19.37 13.36
N THR A 74 -8.15 18.24 14.08
CA THR A 74 -6.93 17.82 14.75
C THR A 74 -6.65 16.34 14.48
N GLY A 75 -5.37 15.93 14.56
CA GLY A 75 -4.96 14.54 14.47
C GLY A 75 -5.43 13.86 13.20
N MET A 76 -6.16 12.75 13.34
CA MET A 76 -6.64 11.94 12.22
C MET A 76 -7.81 12.57 11.43
N ASP A 77 -8.46 13.60 12.00
CA ASP A 77 -9.55 14.30 11.33
C ASP A 77 -9.06 15.41 10.38
N THR A 78 -7.76 15.77 10.46
CA THR A 78 -7.12 16.70 9.51
C THR A 78 -7.06 16.08 8.11
N GLU A 79 -6.89 16.90 7.08
CA GLU A 79 -6.74 16.40 5.70
C GLU A 79 -5.53 15.46 5.56
N MET A 80 -4.40 15.80 6.18
CA MET A 80 -3.23 14.91 6.25
C MET A 80 -3.53 13.62 7.04
N GLY A 81 -4.28 13.71 8.13
CA GLY A 81 -4.73 12.57 8.93
C GLY A 81 -5.63 11.61 8.15
N LYS A 82 -6.54 12.13 7.33
CA LYS A 82 -7.38 11.32 6.44
C LYS A 82 -6.55 10.55 5.43
N ILE A 83 -5.52 11.17 4.83
CA ILE A 83 -4.58 10.51 3.91
C ILE A 83 -3.82 9.39 4.64
N ALA A 84 -3.28 9.68 5.83
CA ALA A 84 -2.61 8.68 6.66
C ALA A 84 -3.54 7.52 7.01
N GLY A 85 -4.80 7.80 7.34
CA GLY A 85 -5.82 6.77 7.61
C GLY A 85 -6.12 5.88 6.41
N LEU A 86 -6.16 6.42 5.21
CA LEU A 86 -6.32 5.65 3.97
C LEU A 86 -5.11 4.73 3.73
N LEU A 87 -3.90 5.23 3.97
CA LEU A 87 -2.67 4.43 3.84
C LEU A 87 -2.60 3.30 4.86
N LEU A 88 -3.01 3.55 6.12
CA LEU A 88 -3.04 2.53 7.17
C LEU A 88 -4.09 1.43 6.91
N ARG A 89 -5.19 1.77 6.25
CA ARG A 89 -6.24 0.81 5.87
C ARG A 89 -5.87 -0.05 4.66
N GLN A 90 -4.86 0.32 3.89
CA GLN A 90 -4.33 -0.51 2.82
C GLN A 90 -3.58 -1.70 3.42
N THR A 91 -4.32 -2.76 3.74
CA THR A 91 -3.73 -4.09 3.97
C THR A 91 -3.00 -4.50 2.70
N GLN A 92 -1.77 -4.99 2.86
CA GLN A 92 -1.02 -5.57 1.75
C GLN A 92 -1.81 -6.79 1.25
N GLY A 93 -2.56 -6.63 0.17
CA GLY A 93 -3.22 -7.74 -0.49
C GLY A 93 -2.19 -8.73 -1.03
N GLU A 94 -2.61 -10.00 -1.17
CA GLU A 94 -1.81 -11.01 -1.85
C GLU A 94 -1.52 -10.56 -3.28
N THR A 95 -0.31 -10.83 -3.76
CA THR A 95 0.04 -10.55 -5.16
C THR A 95 -0.74 -11.47 -6.11
N PRO A 96 -0.94 -11.07 -7.38
CA PRO A 96 -1.60 -11.91 -8.37
C PRO A 96 -0.97 -13.30 -8.50
N LEU A 97 0.36 -13.40 -8.37
CA LEU A 97 1.09 -14.67 -8.41
C LEU A 97 0.80 -15.51 -7.18
N GLN A 98 0.84 -14.92 -5.97
CA GLN A 98 0.52 -15.63 -4.73
C GLN A 98 -0.90 -16.21 -4.76
N ARG A 99 -1.86 -15.44 -5.27
CA ARG A 99 -3.24 -15.91 -5.42
C ARG A 99 -3.35 -17.09 -6.39
N LYS A 100 -2.73 -16.99 -7.59
CA LYS A 100 -2.72 -18.07 -8.55
C LYS A 100 -2.00 -19.32 -8.02
N MET A 101 -0.90 -19.15 -7.31
CA MET A 101 -0.20 -20.26 -6.66
C MET A 101 -1.07 -20.94 -5.59
N GLY A 102 -1.82 -20.15 -4.81
CA GLY A 102 -2.78 -20.67 -3.85
C GLY A 102 -3.88 -21.51 -4.53
N GLU A 103 -4.38 -21.07 -5.67
CA GLU A 103 -5.37 -21.83 -6.46
C GLU A 103 -4.79 -23.15 -6.99
N VAL A 104 -3.59 -23.11 -7.57
CA VAL A 104 -2.89 -24.33 -8.07
C VAL A 104 -2.63 -25.28 -6.92
N SER A 105 -2.15 -24.80 -5.78
CA SER A 105 -1.89 -25.65 -4.60
C SER A 105 -3.17 -26.30 -4.08
N LYS A 106 -4.30 -25.60 -4.06
CA LYS A 106 -5.60 -26.18 -3.65
C LYS A 106 -6.03 -27.31 -4.60
N VAL A 107 -5.95 -27.08 -5.92
CA VAL A 107 -6.32 -28.10 -6.92
C VAL A 107 -5.42 -29.31 -6.79
N LEU A 108 -4.11 -29.09 -6.68
CA LEU A 108 -3.14 -30.18 -6.57
C LEU A 108 -3.33 -30.98 -5.28
N SER A 109 -3.60 -30.32 -4.15
CA SER A 109 -3.91 -30.97 -2.88
C SER A 109 -5.19 -31.84 -2.98
N LEU A 110 -6.22 -31.32 -3.63
CA LEU A 110 -7.48 -32.07 -3.81
C LEU A 110 -7.27 -33.30 -4.67
N VAL A 111 -6.52 -33.17 -5.77
CA VAL A 111 -6.18 -34.31 -6.65
C VAL A 111 -5.36 -35.35 -5.87
N CYS A 112 -4.37 -34.90 -5.10
CA CYS A 112 -3.53 -35.80 -4.29
C CYS A 112 -4.37 -36.59 -3.27
N VAL A 113 -5.26 -35.92 -2.53
CA VAL A 113 -6.15 -36.56 -1.58
C VAL A 113 -7.05 -37.59 -2.30
N GLY A 114 -7.57 -37.25 -3.48
CA GLY A 114 -8.39 -38.15 -4.30
C GLY A 114 -7.61 -39.40 -4.70
N VAL A 115 -6.38 -39.25 -5.19
CA VAL A 115 -5.50 -40.41 -5.56
C VAL A 115 -5.18 -41.26 -4.33
N CYS A 116 -4.84 -40.66 -3.19
CA CYS A 116 -4.60 -41.38 -1.94
C CYS A 116 -5.84 -42.16 -1.47
N ALA A 117 -7.02 -41.59 -1.57
CA ALA A 117 -8.26 -42.27 -1.22
C ALA A 117 -8.57 -43.46 -2.12
N VAL A 118 -8.36 -43.31 -3.43
CA VAL A 118 -8.50 -44.43 -4.41
C VAL A 118 -7.48 -45.53 -4.11
N MET A 119 -6.22 -45.18 -3.92
CA MET A 119 -5.15 -46.13 -3.60
C MET A 119 -5.46 -46.92 -2.31
N PHE A 120 -5.91 -46.22 -1.28
CA PHE A 120 -6.30 -46.83 -0.01
C PHE A 120 -7.49 -47.78 -0.19
N GLY A 121 -8.53 -47.37 -0.91
CA GLY A 121 -9.71 -48.18 -1.19
C GLY A 121 -9.37 -49.45 -1.99
N VAL A 122 -8.56 -49.35 -3.06
CA VAL A 122 -8.13 -50.48 -3.86
C VAL A 122 -7.27 -51.43 -3.03
N GLY A 123 -6.39 -50.92 -2.16
CA GLY A 123 -5.57 -51.74 -1.28
C GLY A 123 -6.38 -52.56 -0.28
N LEU A 124 -7.44 -51.97 0.28
CA LEU A 124 -8.36 -52.70 1.17
C LEU A 124 -9.12 -53.82 0.41
N LEU A 125 -9.58 -53.56 -0.82
CA LEU A 125 -10.27 -54.58 -1.64
C LEU A 125 -9.34 -55.74 -2.01
N GLN A 126 -8.02 -55.52 -2.09
CA GLN A 126 -7.03 -56.55 -2.32
C GLN A 126 -6.63 -57.32 -1.06
N GLY A 127 -7.24 -57.03 0.09
CA GLY A 127 -6.97 -57.71 1.37
C GLY A 127 -5.61 -57.36 2.00
N LYS A 128 -5.00 -56.22 1.63
CA LYS A 128 -3.75 -55.74 2.23
C LYS A 128 -3.97 -55.23 3.63
N ASP A 129 -2.89 -55.26 4.42
CA ASP A 129 -2.92 -54.71 5.79
C ASP A 129 -3.32 -53.22 5.82
N MET A 130 -4.32 -52.91 6.62
CA MET A 130 -4.91 -51.58 6.73
C MET A 130 -3.88 -50.53 7.18
N LEU A 131 -3.02 -50.89 8.16
CA LEU A 131 -2.02 -49.97 8.68
C LEU A 131 -0.92 -49.69 7.66
N GLY A 132 -0.46 -50.70 6.93
CA GLY A 132 0.51 -50.54 5.87
C GLY A 132 0.02 -49.69 4.71
N MET A 133 -1.25 -49.88 4.32
CA MET A 133 -1.88 -49.05 3.27
C MET A 133 -2.08 -47.61 3.70
N PHE A 134 -2.43 -47.37 4.98
CA PHE A 134 -2.56 -46.01 5.53
C PHE A 134 -1.20 -45.28 5.52
N LEU A 135 -0.13 -45.93 6.01
CA LEU A 135 1.21 -45.36 5.99
C LEU A 135 1.69 -45.06 4.56
N THR A 136 1.40 -45.95 3.59
CA THR A 136 1.72 -45.72 2.18
C THR A 136 0.97 -44.51 1.61
N ALA A 137 -0.33 -44.38 1.89
CA ALA A 137 -1.15 -43.28 1.45
C ALA A 137 -0.65 -41.92 2.05
N VAL A 138 -0.31 -41.89 3.33
CA VAL A 138 0.27 -40.70 3.99
C VAL A 138 1.63 -40.35 3.38
N SER A 139 2.51 -41.34 3.16
CA SER A 139 3.81 -41.10 2.54
C SER A 139 3.69 -40.53 1.12
N LEU A 140 2.74 -41.04 0.34
CA LEU A 140 2.44 -40.48 -0.99
C LEU A 140 1.87 -39.06 -0.92
N ALA A 141 1.00 -38.77 0.04
CA ALA A 141 0.46 -37.45 0.24
C ALA A 141 1.55 -36.44 0.57
N VAL A 142 2.49 -36.77 1.45
CA VAL A 142 3.63 -35.90 1.81
C VAL A 142 4.55 -35.70 0.60
N ALA A 143 4.88 -36.78 -0.15
CA ALA A 143 5.74 -36.68 -1.33
C ALA A 143 5.14 -35.85 -2.47
N ALA A 144 3.82 -35.71 -2.53
CA ALA A 144 3.13 -34.94 -3.55
C ALA A 144 3.04 -33.42 -3.25
N ILE A 145 3.46 -32.99 -2.05
CA ILE A 145 3.47 -31.56 -1.71
C ILE A 145 4.60 -30.86 -2.46
N PRO A 146 4.32 -29.87 -3.32
CA PRO A 146 5.34 -29.19 -4.11
C PRO A 146 6.08 -28.13 -3.26
N GLU A 147 6.90 -28.56 -2.31
CA GLU A 147 7.63 -27.67 -1.38
C GLU A 147 8.61 -26.72 -2.09
N GLY A 148 9.06 -27.09 -3.29
CA GLY A 148 9.99 -26.28 -4.07
C GLY A 148 9.38 -25.05 -4.74
N LEU A 149 8.06 -24.99 -4.95
CA LEU A 149 7.41 -23.87 -5.66
C LEU A 149 7.61 -22.51 -4.99
N PRO A 150 7.38 -22.33 -3.67
CA PRO A 150 7.61 -21.04 -3.00
C PRO A 150 9.08 -20.63 -3.05
N ALA A 151 10.01 -21.58 -2.93
CA ALA A 151 11.45 -21.33 -2.98
C ALA A 151 11.87 -20.81 -4.36
N ILE A 152 11.42 -21.46 -5.43
CA ILE A 152 11.72 -21.05 -6.83
C ILE A 152 11.20 -19.64 -7.08
N VAL A 153 9.97 -19.34 -6.68
CA VAL A 153 9.38 -17.97 -6.83
C VAL A 153 10.22 -16.93 -6.10
N THR A 154 10.61 -17.22 -4.86
CA THR A 154 11.44 -16.29 -4.07
C THR A 154 12.79 -16.06 -4.75
N ILE A 155 13.44 -17.10 -5.29
CA ILE A 155 14.71 -16.97 -6.01
C ILE A 155 14.53 -16.13 -7.28
N VAL A 156 13.49 -16.38 -8.08
CA VAL A 156 13.23 -15.60 -9.31
C VAL A 156 12.97 -14.14 -8.99
N LEU A 157 12.17 -13.83 -7.95
CA LEU A 157 11.93 -12.46 -7.52
C LEU A 157 13.22 -11.79 -7.01
N ALA A 158 14.05 -12.51 -6.25
CA ALA A 158 15.34 -12.00 -5.79
C ALA A 158 16.30 -11.66 -6.95
N LEU A 159 16.37 -12.50 -7.98
CA LEU A 159 17.11 -12.20 -9.21
C LEU A 159 16.54 -10.98 -9.94
N GLY A 160 15.21 -10.81 -9.94
CA GLY A 160 14.55 -9.61 -10.46
C GLY A 160 14.99 -8.35 -9.73
N VAL A 161 14.97 -8.36 -8.39
CA VAL A 161 15.46 -7.26 -7.55
C VAL A 161 16.92 -6.94 -7.84
N GLN A 162 17.78 -7.94 -7.94
CA GLN A 162 19.20 -7.75 -8.24
C GLN A 162 19.42 -7.06 -9.59
N ARG A 163 18.68 -7.45 -10.63
CA ARG A 163 18.73 -6.81 -11.94
C ARG A 163 18.23 -5.36 -11.91
N MET A 164 17.18 -5.08 -11.15
CA MET A 164 16.67 -3.72 -10.96
C MET A 164 17.66 -2.85 -10.19
N ALA A 165 18.26 -3.38 -9.12
CA ALA A 165 19.29 -2.69 -8.36
C ALA A 165 20.52 -2.34 -9.21
N ALA A 166 20.94 -3.23 -10.10
CA ALA A 166 22.04 -2.96 -11.05
C ALA A 166 21.73 -1.81 -12.04
N ARG A 167 20.44 -1.46 -12.20
CA ARG A 167 19.98 -0.31 -13.00
C ARG A 167 19.60 0.91 -12.15
N GLY A 168 20.01 0.96 -10.89
CA GLY A 168 19.76 2.08 -9.99
C GLY A 168 18.36 2.12 -9.36
N ALA A 169 17.52 1.10 -9.57
CA ALA A 169 16.19 1.05 -8.96
C ALA A 169 16.25 0.43 -7.56
N ILE A 170 15.72 1.13 -6.56
CA ILE A 170 15.66 0.65 -5.17
C ILE A 170 14.32 -0.03 -4.92
N VAL A 171 14.35 -1.35 -4.70
CA VAL A 171 13.17 -2.14 -4.39
C VAL A 171 13.12 -2.42 -2.89
N LYS A 172 12.10 -1.93 -2.21
CA LYS A 172 11.93 -2.11 -0.76
C LYS A 172 11.31 -3.46 -0.38
N LYS A 173 10.53 -4.08 -1.28
CA LYS A 173 9.79 -5.32 -1.03
C LYS A 173 9.83 -6.22 -2.25
N LEU A 174 10.09 -7.53 -2.06
CA LEU A 174 10.11 -8.52 -3.14
C LEU A 174 8.83 -8.53 -4.00
N PRO A 175 7.61 -8.49 -3.41
CA PRO A 175 6.38 -8.47 -4.19
C PRO A 175 6.23 -7.28 -5.14
N ALA A 176 6.92 -6.16 -4.88
CA ALA A 176 6.86 -4.98 -5.74
C ALA A 176 7.39 -5.24 -7.16
N VAL A 177 8.35 -6.16 -7.33
CA VAL A 177 8.90 -6.54 -8.65
C VAL A 177 7.83 -7.24 -9.49
N GLU A 178 7.05 -8.12 -8.88
CA GLU A 178 5.94 -8.80 -9.54
C GLU A 178 4.85 -7.81 -9.93
N THR A 179 4.42 -6.97 -8.98
CA THR A 179 3.39 -5.95 -9.22
C THR A 179 3.78 -5.02 -10.37
N LEU A 180 5.05 -4.58 -10.40
CA LEU A 180 5.57 -3.74 -11.48
C LEU A 180 5.54 -4.47 -12.84
N GLY A 181 5.87 -5.75 -12.87
CA GLY A 181 5.85 -6.57 -14.10
C GLY A 181 4.45 -6.85 -14.63
N CYS A 182 3.42 -6.81 -13.77
CA CYS A 182 2.02 -7.05 -14.11
C CYS A 182 1.19 -5.76 -14.24
N ALA A 183 1.81 -4.58 -14.03
CA ALA A 183 1.12 -3.31 -14.08
C ALA A 183 0.68 -2.97 -15.51
N SER A 184 -0.62 -2.74 -15.70
CA SER A 184 -1.21 -2.25 -16.94
C SER A 184 -1.39 -0.72 -16.95
N VAL A 185 -1.39 -0.10 -15.78
CA VAL A 185 -1.55 1.35 -15.59
C VAL A 185 -0.52 1.83 -14.58
N ILE A 186 0.20 2.90 -14.93
CA ILE A 186 1.16 3.56 -14.06
C ILE A 186 0.64 4.96 -13.77
N CYS A 187 0.33 5.23 -12.50
CA CYS A 187 -0.01 6.56 -12.03
C CYS A 187 1.23 7.17 -11.39
N SER A 188 1.72 8.28 -11.97
CA SER A 188 2.90 8.98 -11.47
C SER A 188 2.56 10.43 -11.16
N ASP A 189 3.10 10.93 -10.06
CA ASP A 189 3.07 12.35 -9.77
C ASP A 189 4.07 13.10 -10.67
N LYS A 190 3.75 14.35 -10.99
CA LYS A 190 4.62 15.22 -11.81
C LYS A 190 5.79 15.74 -10.96
N THR A 191 5.46 16.34 -9.81
CA THR A 191 6.41 17.12 -9.01
C THR A 191 7.26 16.22 -8.11
N GLY A 192 8.59 16.31 -8.25
CA GLY A 192 9.54 15.49 -7.48
C GLY A 192 9.63 14.02 -7.92
N THR A 193 8.92 13.64 -9.01
CA THR A 193 8.98 12.29 -9.58
C THR A 193 9.39 12.33 -11.05
N LEU A 194 8.77 13.18 -11.85
CA LEU A 194 9.07 13.34 -13.27
C LEU A 194 9.86 14.62 -13.57
N THR A 195 9.77 15.61 -12.72
CA THR A 195 10.47 16.90 -12.85
C THR A 195 11.15 17.31 -11.55
#